data_79913d15dbee3e4816a1857006613fe8
#
_entry.id   79913d15dbee3e4816a1857006613fe8
#
_cell.length_a   1.000
_cell.length_b   1.000
_cell.length_c   1.000
_cell.angle_alpha   90.00
_cell.angle_beta   90.00
_cell.angle_gamma   90.00
#
_symmetry.space_group_name_H-M   'P 1'
#
loop_
_entity.id
_entity.type
_entity.pdbx_description
1 polymer ?
#
loop_
_entity_poly.entity_id
_entity_poly.type
_entity_poly.pdbx_seq_one_letter_code
_entity_poly.pdbx_strand_id
1 'polypeptide(L)'
;TVHNNDNAIGNTAGNLINGGLFCEYNDKIYFANPDDYNKLYVMNSDCTNISKINDDSVAYLNVCGNYIYYVKNNFNKSTIGMVFRGQLFGLYRCDLDGSHSKILYNDRSGAASLSGNTVFYQHYDDTTALTFYKVDIDGKNNSIISDTPYSPTSIYNGKLYFSDPNGRHHILSMDTKTCQIVNYYDSNSYLTLTNSIHL
;
A
#
# COMPACT_ATOMS: atom_id res chain seq x y z
N THR A 1 22.79 -2.31 0.74
CA THR A 1 22.71 -1.20 -0.24
C THR A 1 21.28 -1.25 -0.76
N VAL A 2 20.45 -0.29 -0.37
CA VAL A 2 19.11 -0.11 -0.94
C VAL A 2 19.35 0.34 -2.38
N HIS A 3 19.00 -0.48 -3.34
CA HIS A 3 19.06 -0.12 -4.73
C HIS A 3 18.06 1.01 -4.97
N ASN A 4 18.56 2.17 -5.37
CA ASN A 4 17.78 3.34 -5.75
C ASN A 4 16.97 2.99 -7.00
N ASN A 5 15.71 2.69 -6.82
CA ASN A 5 14.81 2.36 -7.91
C ASN A 5 13.74 3.46 -7.99
N ASP A 6 14.17 4.64 -8.44
CA ASP A 6 13.39 5.89 -8.40
C ASP A 6 11.99 5.80 -9.05
N ASN A 7 11.76 4.78 -9.87
CA ASN A 7 10.47 4.55 -10.55
C ASN A 7 9.82 3.21 -10.19
N ALA A 8 10.33 2.49 -9.19
CA ALA A 8 9.76 1.22 -8.79
C ALA A 8 8.39 1.43 -8.13
N ILE A 9 7.46 0.58 -8.50
CA ILE A 9 6.13 0.49 -7.88
C ILE A 9 6.09 -0.85 -7.13
N GLY A 10 5.74 -0.79 -5.85
CA GLY A 10 5.72 -1.99 -5.00
C GLY A 10 4.56 -2.94 -5.26
N ASN A 11 3.44 -2.43 -5.81
CA ASN A 11 2.26 -3.21 -6.19
C ASN A 11 1.43 -2.46 -7.24
N THR A 12 0.55 -3.16 -7.92
CA THR A 12 -0.35 -2.57 -8.91
C THR A 12 -1.51 -1.84 -8.25
N ALA A 13 -2.03 -0.79 -8.91
CA ALA A 13 -3.18 -0.04 -8.43
C ALA A 13 -4.41 -0.94 -8.18
N GLY A 14 -4.63 -1.93 -9.06
CA GLY A 14 -5.74 -2.86 -8.94
C GLY A 14 -5.68 -3.71 -7.67
N ASN A 15 -4.52 -4.23 -7.32
CA ASN A 15 -4.35 -4.98 -6.09
C ASN A 15 -4.47 -4.09 -4.85
N LEU A 16 -3.90 -2.88 -4.88
CA LEU A 16 -3.96 -1.95 -3.75
C LEU A 16 -5.38 -1.49 -3.45
N ILE A 17 -6.21 -1.22 -4.46
CA ILE A 17 -7.63 -0.86 -4.28
C ILE A 17 -8.42 -2.02 -3.62
N ASN A 18 -8.06 -3.26 -3.92
CA ASN A 18 -8.66 -4.45 -3.31
C ASN A 18 -7.97 -4.88 -1.99
N GLY A 19 -7.27 -3.98 -1.32
CA GLY A 19 -6.63 -4.23 -0.02
C GLY A 19 -5.20 -4.72 -0.10
N GLY A 20 -4.61 -4.84 -1.31
CA GLY A 20 -3.21 -5.24 -1.49
C GLY A 20 -2.90 -6.64 -0.96
N LEU A 21 -3.82 -7.60 -1.16
CA LEU A 21 -3.69 -8.95 -0.61
C LEU A 21 -2.74 -9.83 -1.42
N PHE A 22 -2.33 -9.39 -2.60
CA PHE A 22 -1.38 -10.07 -3.49
C PHE A 22 -0.35 -9.08 -4.01
N CYS A 23 0.85 -9.55 -4.28
CA CYS A 23 1.87 -8.82 -5.01
C CYS A 23 2.76 -9.80 -5.78
N GLU A 24 2.83 -9.64 -7.09
CA GLU A 24 3.77 -10.40 -7.92
C GLU A 24 5.11 -9.66 -7.99
N TYR A 25 6.20 -10.40 -7.77
CA TYR A 25 7.55 -9.88 -7.89
C TYR A 25 8.55 -11.01 -8.17
N ASN A 26 9.34 -10.89 -9.23
CA ASN A 26 10.40 -11.86 -9.62
C ASN A 26 9.89 -13.32 -9.66
N ASP A 27 8.86 -13.59 -10.45
CA ASP A 27 8.25 -14.91 -10.62
C ASP A 27 7.71 -15.53 -9.31
N LYS A 28 7.46 -14.71 -8.32
CA LYS A 28 6.84 -15.09 -7.05
C LYS A 28 5.57 -14.27 -6.82
N ILE A 29 4.61 -14.90 -6.16
CA ILE A 29 3.40 -14.24 -5.65
C ILE A 29 3.48 -14.24 -4.14
N TYR A 30 3.56 -13.05 -3.56
CA TYR A 30 3.46 -12.81 -2.12
C TYR A 30 2.00 -12.54 -1.81
N PHE A 31 1.45 -13.16 -0.78
CA PHE A 31 0.02 -13.02 -0.51
C PHE A 31 -0.35 -13.17 0.96
N ALA A 32 -1.49 -12.57 1.31
CA ALA A 32 -2.16 -12.79 2.57
C ALA A 32 -3.01 -14.07 2.46
N ASN A 33 -2.65 -15.13 3.18
CA ASN A 33 -3.34 -16.40 3.09
C ASN A 33 -4.65 -16.39 3.91
N PRO A 34 -5.84 -16.41 3.30
CA PRO A 34 -7.09 -16.36 4.04
C PRO A 34 -7.35 -17.61 4.89
N ASP A 35 -6.78 -18.75 4.54
CA ASP A 35 -6.91 -20.00 5.28
C ASP A 35 -6.04 -20.04 6.54
N ASP A 36 -5.07 -19.10 6.67
CA ASP A 36 -4.24 -18.93 7.86
C ASP A 36 -4.30 -17.47 8.36
N TYR A 37 -5.48 -16.93 8.56
CA TYR A 37 -5.73 -15.61 9.16
C TYR A 37 -5.02 -14.45 8.44
N ASN A 38 -4.93 -14.51 7.11
CA ASN A 38 -4.24 -13.54 6.25
C ASN A 38 -2.73 -13.37 6.58
N LYS A 39 -2.09 -14.41 7.09
CA LYS A 39 -0.65 -14.38 7.30
C LYS A 39 0.12 -14.33 5.99
N LEU A 40 1.34 -13.84 6.07
CA LEU A 40 2.19 -13.62 4.91
C LEU A 40 2.77 -14.94 4.37
N TYR A 41 2.47 -15.20 3.12
CA TYR A 41 2.89 -16.38 2.36
C TYR A 41 3.54 -15.98 1.03
N VAL A 42 4.25 -16.93 0.45
CA VAL A 42 4.80 -16.84 -0.91
C VAL A 42 4.56 -18.15 -1.67
N MET A 43 4.39 -18.04 -2.98
CA MET A 43 4.37 -19.18 -3.92
C MET A 43 5.06 -18.77 -5.21
N ASN A 44 5.36 -19.75 -6.06
CA ASN A 44 5.76 -19.49 -7.43
C ASN A 44 4.60 -18.90 -8.24
N SER A 45 4.88 -18.20 -9.34
CA SER A 45 3.85 -17.66 -10.24
C SER A 45 2.98 -18.74 -10.92
N ASP A 46 3.46 -19.97 -10.97
CA ASP A 46 2.70 -21.15 -11.42
C ASP A 46 1.85 -21.80 -10.31
N CYS A 47 1.70 -21.13 -9.18
CA CYS A 47 0.98 -21.58 -7.99
C CYS A 47 1.58 -22.81 -7.29
N THR A 48 2.84 -23.14 -7.54
CA THR A 48 3.57 -24.21 -6.83
C THR A 48 4.40 -23.67 -5.66
N ASN A 49 4.92 -24.57 -4.82
CA ASN A 49 5.86 -24.25 -3.73
C ASN A 49 5.33 -23.19 -2.75
N ILE A 50 4.08 -23.35 -2.33
CA ILE A 50 3.46 -22.46 -1.33
C ILE A 50 4.16 -22.64 0.02
N SER A 51 4.59 -21.53 0.62
CA SER A 51 5.23 -21.54 1.94
C SER A 51 4.90 -20.28 2.74
N LYS A 52 4.82 -20.44 4.07
CA LYS A 52 4.65 -19.31 4.98
C LYS A 52 5.97 -18.53 5.10
N ILE A 53 5.89 -17.21 5.06
CA ILE A 53 7.02 -16.32 5.29
C ILE A 53 7.13 -15.95 6.78
N ASN A 54 6.02 -15.47 7.38
CA ASN A 54 5.98 -15.15 8.82
C ASN A 54 4.54 -15.25 9.37
N ASP A 55 4.37 -14.97 10.66
CA ASP A 55 3.08 -15.04 11.35
C ASP A 55 2.32 -13.72 11.40
N ASP A 56 2.80 -12.68 10.72
CA ASP A 56 2.08 -11.42 10.63
C ASP A 56 0.88 -11.55 9.69
N SER A 57 -0.28 -11.14 10.16
CA SER A 57 -1.47 -10.94 9.33
C SER A 57 -1.31 -9.63 8.57
N VAL A 58 -1.42 -9.66 7.24
CA VAL A 58 -0.95 -8.58 6.38
C VAL A 58 -2.01 -8.06 5.41
N ALA A 59 -1.88 -6.79 5.06
CA ALA A 59 -2.63 -6.12 4.01
C ALA A 59 -1.74 -5.08 3.32
N TYR A 60 -2.16 -4.58 2.17
CA TYR A 60 -1.44 -3.59 1.39
C TYR A 60 0.02 -4.00 1.14
N LEU A 61 0.19 -5.24 0.68
CA LEU A 61 1.48 -5.78 0.31
C LEU A 61 2.09 -5.00 -0.85
N ASN A 62 3.34 -4.65 -0.67
CA ASN A 62 4.19 -4.05 -1.70
C ASN A 62 5.53 -4.77 -1.66
N VAL A 63 6.04 -5.21 -2.80
CA VAL A 63 7.33 -5.90 -2.85
C VAL A 63 8.24 -5.19 -3.83
N CYS A 64 9.43 -4.83 -3.38
CA CYS A 64 10.42 -4.19 -4.24
C CYS A 64 11.83 -4.43 -3.71
N GLY A 65 12.76 -4.73 -4.60
CA GLY A 65 14.13 -5.04 -4.25
C GLY A 65 14.23 -6.27 -3.35
N ASN A 66 14.79 -6.12 -2.18
CA ASN A 66 14.99 -7.21 -1.23
C ASN A 66 13.95 -7.21 -0.09
N TYR A 67 12.88 -6.44 -0.21
CA TYR A 67 11.96 -6.20 0.89
C TYR A 67 10.49 -6.36 0.53
N ILE A 68 9.74 -6.83 1.52
CA ILE A 68 8.28 -6.82 1.56
C ILE A 68 7.84 -5.71 2.50
N TYR A 69 6.93 -4.85 2.06
CA TYR A 69 6.30 -3.78 2.83
C TYR A 69 4.82 -4.11 2.99
N TYR A 70 4.28 -3.93 4.19
CA TYR A 70 2.90 -4.28 4.47
C TYR A 70 2.33 -3.50 5.65
N VAL A 71 1.03 -3.39 5.69
CA VAL A 71 0.32 -2.95 6.88
C VAL A 71 -0.05 -4.20 7.68
N LYS A 72 0.36 -4.21 8.95
CA LYS A 72 0.04 -5.31 9.87
C LYS A 72 -1.41 -5.22 10.30
N ASN A 73 -2.07 -6.36 10.34
CA ASN A 73 -3.44 -6.50 10.79
C ASN A 73 -3.48 -7.27 12.10
N ASN A 74 -4.20 -6.77 13.10
CA ASN A 74 -4.38 -7.45 14.39
C ASN A 74 -5.54 -8.48 14.36
N PHE A 75 -5.82 -9.06 13.22
CA PHE A 75 -6.91 -10.01 13.07
C PHE A 75 -6.60 -11.36 13.73
N ASN A 76 -7.30 -11.67 14.81
CA ASN A 76 -7.25 -12.98 15.46
C ASN A 76 -8.30 -13.97 14.94
N LYS A 77 -9.08 -13.63 13.92
CA LYS A 77 -10.14 -14.48 13.40
C LYS A 77 -10.25 -14.39 11.88
N SER A 78 -10.43 -15.54 11.25
CA SER A 78 -10.78 -15.68 9.84
C SER A 78 -12.07 -14.92 9.54
N THR A 79 -11.94 -13.73 8.98
CA THR A 79 -13.08 -13.06 8.34
C THR A 79 -12.75 -12.98 6.88
N ILE A 80 -13.42 -13.78 6.09
CA ILE A 80 -13.25 -13.89 4.65
C ILE A 80 -13.37 -12.50 4.03
N GLY A 81 -12.27 -12.02 3.45
CA GLY A 81 -12.28 -10.98 2.43
C GLY A 81 -12.39 -9.53 2.87
N MET A 82 -12.45 -9.19 4.14
CA MET A 82 -12.52 -7.78 4.58
C MET A 82 -11.41 -7.43 5.56
N VAL A 83 -10.53 -6.55 5.13
CA VAL A 83 -9.61 -5.85 6.02
C VAL A 83 -10.42 -4.74 6.70
N PHE A 84 -10.82 -4.94 7.95
CA PHE A 84 -11.51 -3.90 8.71
C PHE A 84 -10.50 -2.82 9.10
N ARG A 85 -10.74 -1.58 8.67
CA ARG A 85 -9.86 -0.43 8.86
C ARG A 85 -9.40 -0.24 10.31
N GLY A 86 -10.27 -0.45 11.29
CA GLY A 86 -9.95 -0.33 12.72
C GLY A 86 -8.99 -1.39 13.28
N GLN A 87 -8.56 -2.35 12.45
CA GLN A 87 -7.68 -3.44 12.86
C GLN A 87 -6.31 -3.40 12.17
N LEU A 88 -6.14 -2.49 11.23
CA LEU A 88 -4.86 -2.22 10.59
C LEU A 88 -3.97 -1.47 11.58
N PHE A 89 -2.81 -2.03 11.90
CA PHE A 89 -1.93 -1.49 12.91
C PHE A 89 -0.47 -1.58 12.52
N GLY A 90 0.10 -0.42 12.21
CA GLY A 90 1.50 -0.27 11.90
C GLY A 90 1.86 -0.61 10.45
N LEU A 91 2.86 0.09 9.98
CA LEU A 91 3.50 -0.14 8.69
C LEU A 91 4.84 -0.81 8.93
N TYR A 92 5.06 -1.93 8.26
CA TYR A 92 6.22 -2.79 8.47
C TYR A 92 6.98 -3.04 7.18
N ARG A 93 8.22 -3.45 7.33
CA ARG A 93 9.07 -4.01 6.29
C ARG A 93 9.77 -5.26 6.82
N CYS A 94 9.92 -6.29 6.01
CA CYS A 94 10.82 -7.42 6.27
C CYS A 94 11.61 -7.79 5.01
N ASP A 95 12.59 -8.66 5.14
CA ASP A 95 13.27 -9.25 3.99
C ASP A 95 12.33 -10.22 3.27
N LEU A 96 12.69 -10.65 2.04
CA LEU A 96 11.84 -11.54 1.23
C LEU A 96 11.59 -12.91 1.89
N ASP A 97 12.45 -13.33 2.81
CA ASP A 97 12.30 -14.55 3.61
C ASP A 97 11.56 -14.32 4.95
N GLY A 98 11.10 -13.09 5.21
CA GLY A 98 10.40 -12.70 6.44
C GLY A 98 11.31 -12.32 7.61
N SER A 99 12.64 -12.44 7.45
CA SER A 99 13.59 -12.03 8.47
C SER A 99 13.70 -10.51 8.60
N HIS A 100 14.40 -10.04 9.63
CA HIS A 100 14.71 -8.62 9.89
C HIS A 100 13.50 -7.69 9.81
N SER A 101 12.37 -8.14 10.37
CA SER A 101 11.15 -7.30 10.44
C SER A 101 11.44 -5.99 11.16
N LYS A 102 11.02 -4.89 10.55
CA LYS A 102 11.22 -3.54 11.05
C LYS A 102 9.93 -2.73 10.94
N ILE A 103 9.61 -2.00 12.01
CA ILE A 103 8.51 -1.03 12.02
C ILE A 103 8.98 0.23 11.30
N LEU A 104 8.22 0.68 10.28
CA LEU A 104 8.40 1.96 9.62
C LEU A 104 7.55 3.05 10.29
N TYR A 105 6.34 2.69 10.70
CA TYR A 105 5.44 3.56 11.45
C TYR A 105 4.59 2.74 12.42
N ASN A 106 4.61 3.11 13.70
CA ASN A 106 4.00 2.35 14.78
C ASN A 106 2.67 2.95 15.22
N ASP A 107 1.72 3.07 14.31
CA ASP A 107 0.36 3.49 14.59
C ASP A 107 -0.58 2.99 13.50
N ARG A 108 -1.87 3.24 13.64
CA ARG A 108 -2.89 2.78 12.69
C ARG A 108 -2.68 3.36 11.31
N SER A 109 -2.46 2.47 10.38
CA SER A 109 -2.20 2.79 8.97
C SER A 109 -3.24 2.13 8.09
N GLY A 110 -3.77 2.86 7.13
CA GLY A 110 -4.69 2.34 6.13
C GLY A 110 -3.98 1.95 4.84
N ALA A 111 -4.60 2.29 3.72
CA ALA A 111 -4.04 2.03 2.40
C ALA A 111 -2.61 2.55 2.32
N ALA A 112 -1.71 1.69 1.85
CA ALA A 112 -0.30 2.00 1.70
C ALA A 112 0.21 1.53 0.34
N SER A 113 1.05 2.36 -0.31
CA SER A 113 1.72 2.01 -1.55
C SER A 113 3.16 2.49 -1.58
N LEU A 114 4.02 1.71 -2.21
CA LEU A 114 5.43 2.03 -2.40
C LEU A 114 5.68 2.64 -3.76
N SER A 115 6.37 3.77 -3.79
CA SER A 115 7.00 4.33 -4.99
C SER A 115 8.43 4.74 -4.70
N GLY A 116 9.37 4.18 -5.45
CA GLY A 116 10.79 4.41 -5.23
C GLY A 116 11.22 4.00 -3.82
N ASN A 117 11.73 4.95 -3.06
CA ASN A 117 12.18 4.76 -1.68
C ASN A 117 11.19 5.29 -0.62
N THR A 118 9.94 5.54 -1.02
CA THR A 118 8.93 6.15 -0.15
C THR A 118 7.66 5.31 -0.12
N VAL A 119 7.14 5.07 1.08
CA VAL A 119 5.82 4.51 1.29
C VAL A 119 4.86 5.64 1.60
N PHE A 120 3.80 5.75 0.81
CA PHE A 120 2.68 6.68 0.99
C PHE A 120 1.55 5.92 1.68
N TYR A 121 0.95 6.50 2.72
CA TYR A 121 -0.07 5.79 3.49
C TYR A 121 -1.09 6.73 4.12
N GLN A 122 -2.26 6.17 4.47
CA GLN A 122 -3.27 6.85 5.25
C GLN A 122 -3.03 6.60 6.73
N HIS A 123 -3.07 7.65 7.55
CA HIS A 123 -3.16 7.55 8.99
C HIS A 123 -4.62 7.49 9.42
N TYR A 124 -4.92 6.61 10.36
CA TYR A 124 -6.25 6.44 10.94
C TYR A 124 -6.24 6.72 12.44
N ASP A 125 -7.29 7.38 12.96
CA ASP A 125 -7.76 7.07 14.31
C ASP A 125 -8.63 5.80 14.23
N ASP A 126 -9.23 5.35 15.30
CA ASP A 126 -9.92 4.07 15.41
C ASP A 126 -10.52 3.48 14.10
N THR A 127 -11.33 4.26 13.39
CA THR A 127 -12.05 3.80 12.19
C THR A 127 -12.04 4.75 11.01
N THR A 128 -11.60 6.00 11.22
CA THR A 128 -11.69 7.08 10.24
C THR A 128 -10.33 7.50 9.75
N ALA A 129 -10.12 7.49 8.42
CA ALA A 129 -8.91 8.06 7.82
C ALA A 129 -8.87 9.56 8.09
N LEU A 130 -7.77 10.05 8.65
CA LEU A 130 -7.62 11.45 9.06
C LEU A 130 -6.72 12.24 8.13
N THR A 131 -5.62 11.63 7.70
CA THR A 131 -4.51 12.34 7.07
C THR A 131 -3.77 11.46 6.09
N PHE A 132 -3.01 12.10 5.21
CA PHE A 132 -2.17 11.46 4.23
C PHE A 132 -0.69 11.71 4.54
N TYR A 133 0.08 10.66 4.64
CA TYR A 133 1.47 10.65 5.09
C TYR A 133 2.41 9.98 4.10
N LYS A 134 3.70 10.22 4.34
CA LYS A 134 4.79 9.45 3.74
C LYS A 134 5.84 9.08 4.78
N VAL A 135 6.57 8.00 4.51
CA VAL A 135 7.75 7.58 5.28
C VAL A 135 8.76 6.94 4.32
N ASP A 136 10.03 7.13 4.56
CA ASP A 136 11.06 6.45 3.78
C ASP A 136 11.12 4.96 4.14
N ILE A 137 11.61 4.15 3.20
CA ILE A 137 11.72 2.68 3.37
C ILE A 137 12.63 2.25 4.53
N ASP A 138 13.42 3.16 5.08
CA ASP A 138 14.22 2.94 6.29
C ASP A 138 13.53 3.39 7.59
N GLY A 139 12.27 3.89 7.50
CA GLY A 139 11.48 4.38 8.62
C GLY A 139 11.81 5.81 9.05
N LYS A 140 12.63 6.52 8.28
CA LYS A 140 12.93 7.94 8.53
C LYS A 140 12.01 8.87 7.75
N ASN A 141 12.13 10.18 8.02
CA ASN A 141 11.43 11.25 7.30
C ASN A 141 9.90 11.05 7.24
N ASN A 142 9.33 10.46 8.30
CA ASN A 142 7.89 10.36 8.42
C ASN A 142 7.26 11.76 8.54
N SER A 143 6.36 12.08 7.62
CA SER A 143 5.75 13.41 7.57
C SER A 143 4.38 13.40 6.90
N ILE A 144 3.54 14.33 7.36
CA ILE A 144 2.25 14.61 6.74
C ILE A 144 2.45 15.27 5.36
N ILE A 145 1.63 14.85 4.39
CA ILE A 145 1.53 15.48 3.07
C ILE A 145 0.26 16.33 3.01
N SER A 146 -0.84 15.85 3.57
CA SER A 146 -2.13 16.54 3.52
C SER A 146 -3.01 16.14 4.69
N ASP A 147 -3.80 17.12 5.20
CA ASP A 147 -4.90 16.89 6.14
C ASP A 147 -6.09 16.16 5.47
N THR A 148 -6.10 16.08 4.15
CA THR A 148 -7.06 15.27 3.40
C THR A 148 -6.54 13.85 3.31
N PRO A 149 -7.33 12.82 3.70
CA PRO A 149 -6.89 11.43 3.73
C PRO A 149 -6.94 10.78 2.35
N TYR A 150 -6.17 11.28 1.41
CA TYR A 150 -6.08 10.69 0.08
C TYR A 150 -5.67 9.22 0.14
N SER A 151 -6.29 8.40 -0.70
CA SER A 151 -5.92 6.99 -0.81
C SER A 151 -4.79 6.81 -1.83
N PRO A 152 -3.61 6.31 -1.43
CA PRO A 152 -2.46 6.19 -2.32
C PRO A 152 -2.51 4.95 -3.22
N THR A 153 -3.69 4.50 -3.63
CA THR A 153 -3.84 3.22 -4.34
C THR A 153 -3.70 3.31 -5.85
N SER A 154 -3.86 4.49 -6.44
CA SER A 154 -3.76 4.69 -7.89
C SER A 154 -2.41 5.31 -8.23
N ILE A 155 -1.42 4.47 -8.55
CA ILE A 155 -0.05 4.88 -8.83
C ILE A 155 0.34 4.55 -10.27
N TYR A 156 0.88 5.52 -10.98
CA TYR A 156 1.37 5.34 -12.35
C TYR A 156 2.44 6.37 -12.69
N ASN A 157 3.52 5.94 -13.30
CA ASN A 157 4.61 6.76 -13.84
C ASN A 157 5.08 7.89 -12.90
N GLY A 158 5.40 7.53 -11.64
CA GLY A 158 5.90 8.47 -10.63
C GLY A 158 4.86 9.46 -10.10
N LYS A 159 3.58 9.20 -10.32
CA LYS A 159 2.47 10.00 -9.80
C LYS A 159 1.45 9.13 -9.07
N LEU A 160 0.84 9.69 -8.05
CA LEU A 160 -0.38 9.20 -7.42
C LEU A 160 -1.57 10.01 -7.93
N TYR A 161 -2.68 9.33 -8.17
CA TYR A 161 -3.91 9.94 -8.64
C TYR A 161 -5.01 9.74 -7.59
N PHE A 162 -5.78 10.79 -7.34
CA PHE A 162 -6.83 10.81 -6.33
C PHE A 162 -8.13 11.34 -6.90
N SER A 163 -9.26 10.82 -6.44
CA SER A 163 -10.53 11.54 -6.52
C SER A 163 -10.59 12.62 -5.45
N ASP A 164 -11.13 13.78 -5.75
CA ASP A 164 -11.37 14.81 -4.74
C ASP A 164 -12.43 14.30 -3.74
N PRO A 165 -12.09 14.11 -2.46
CA PRO A 165 -13.03 13.60 -1.46
C PRO A 165 -14.16 14.59 -1.15
N ASN A 166 -14.04 15.86 -1.54
CA ASN A 166 -15.06 16.88 -1.33
C ASN A 166 -16.19 16.84 -2.39
N GLY A 167 -16.23 15.79 -3.22
CA GLY A 167 -17.29 15.60 -4.20
C GLY A 167 -17.25 16.56 -5.39
N ARG A 168 -16.17 17.29 -5.54
CA ARG A 168 -15.90 18.06 -6.75
C ARG A 168 -15.39 17.08 -7.81
N HIS A 169 -15.93 17.15 -8.99
CA HIS A 169 -15.59 16.23 -10.10
C HIS A 169 -14.15 16.43 -10.61
N HIS A 170 -13.18 16.45 -9.67
CA HIS A 170 -11.78 16.67 -9.98
C HIS A 170 -11.00 15.37 -9.80
N ILE A 171 -10.07 15.13 -10.70
CA ILE A 171 -8.97 14.19 -10.48
C ILE A 171 -7.75 15.01 -10.10
N LEU A 172 -7.18 14.69 -8.96
CA LEU A 172 -5.94 15.28 -8.50
C LEU A 172 -4.78 14.34 -8.80
N SER A 173 -3.61 14.88 -9.04
CA SER A 173 -2.38 14.10 -9.12
C SER A 173 -1.32 14.67 -8.20
N MET A 174 -0.51 13.77 -7.65
CA MET A 174 0.64 14.13 -6.83
C MET A 174 1.91 13.53 -7.44
N ASP A 175 2.92 14.35 -7.65
CA ASP A 175 4.25 13.87 -7.98
C ASP A 175 4.88 13.18 -6.75
N THR A 176 5.34 11.93 -6.91
CA THR A 176 5.84 11.13 -5.78
C THR A 176 7.18 11.60 -5.22
N LYS A 177 7.94 12.42 -5.96
CA LYS A 177 9.22 12.98 -5.51
C LYS A 177 9.03 14.29 -4.76
N THR A 178 8.22 15.19 -5.33
CA THR A 178 8.01 16.53 -4.76
C THR A 178 6.85 16.60 -3.77
N CYS A 179 5.95 15.61 -3.80
CA CYS A 179 4.68 15.59 -3.05
C CYS A 179 3.75 16.77 -3.40
N GLN A 180 3.96 17.43 -4.53
CA GLN A 180 3.10 18.50 -4.99
C GLN A 180 1.81 17.94 -5.56
N ILE A 181 0.67 18.30 -4.97
CA ILE A 181 -0.67 17.93 -5.43
C ILE A 181 -1.18 19.03 -6.35
N VAL A 182 -1.65 18.64 -7.53
CA VAL A 182 -2.24 19.54 -8.52
C VAL A 182 -3.55 18.99 -9.03
N ASN A 183 -4.42 19.88 -9.49
CA ASN A 183 -5.59 19.49 -10.25
C ASN A 183 -5.15 18.94 -11.61
N TYR A 184 -5.49 17.69 -11.89
CA TYR A 184 -5.11 17.01 -13.11
C TYR A 184 -6.21 17.10 -14.18
N TYR A 185 -7.47 16.98 -13.74
CA TYR A 185 -8.61 17.00 -14.64
C TYR A 185 -9.88 17.42 -13.90
N ASP A 186 -10.66 18.29 -14.54
CA ASP A 186 -11.99 18.70 -14.13
C ASP A 186 -13.04 17.97 -14.97
N SER A 187 -14.00 17.36 -14.32
CA SER A 187 -15.12 16.70 -14.99
C SER A 187 -16.45 17.31 -14.59
N ASN A 188 -17.36 17.40 -15.53
CA ASN A 188 -18.77 17.75 -15.25
C ASN A 188 -19.61 16.55 -14.80
N SER A 189 -19.00 15.37 -14.72
CA SER A 189 -19.63 14.09 -14.36
C SER A 189 -18.87 13.41 -13.23
N TYR A 190 -19.54 12.59 -12.43
CA TYR A 190 -18.88 11.77 -11.41
C TYR A 190 -17.87 10.84 -12.08
N LEU A 191 -16.59 11.03 -11.73
CA LEU A 191 -15.51 10.12 -12.11
C LEU A 191 -15.08 9.35 -10.87
N THR A 192 -15.15 8.04 -10.97
CA THR A 192 -14.51 7.15 -10.01
C THR A 192 -13.22 6.65 -10.63
N LEU A 193 -12.09 6.88 -9.98
CA LEU A 193 -10.83 6.28 -10.37
C LEU A 193 -10.92 4.78 -10.05
N THR A 194 -11.32 4.00 -11.02
CA THR A 194 -11.24 2.54 -10.99
C THR A 194 -9.93 2.08 -11.61
N ASN A 195 -9.60 0.81 -11.43
CA ASN A 195 -8.32 0.13 -11.68
C ASN A 195 -7.68 0.29 -13.06
N SER A 196 -8.19 1.10 -13.94
CA SER A 196 -7.72 1.20 -15.33
C SER A 196 -7.67 2.63 -15.75
N ILE A 197 -6.67 3.37 -15.31
CA ILE A 197 -6.21 4.49 -16.10
C ILE A 197 -5.34 3.88 -17.20
N HIS A 198 -5.97 3.43 -18.27
CA HIS A 198 -5.30 3.29 -19.54
C HIS A 198 -5.29 4.69 -20.16
N LEU A 199 -4.23 5.41 -19.97
CA LEU A 199 -3.90 6.62 -20.72
C LEU A 199 -3.19 6.23 -21.99
#